data_1fd7bcd29673e5dd78779b3812261db6
#
_entry.id   1fd7bcd29673e5dd78779b3812261db6
#
_cell.length_a   1.000
_cell.length_b   1.000
_cell.length_c   1.000
_cell.angle_alpha   90.00
_cell.angle_beta   90.00
_cell.angle_gamma   90.00
#
_symmetry.space_group_name_H-M   'P 1'
#
loop_
_entity.id
_entity.type
_entity.pdbx_description
1 polymer ?
#
loop_
_entity_poly.entity_id
_entity_poly.type
_entity_poly.pdbx_seq_one_letter_code
_entity_poly.pdbx_strand_id
1 'polypeptide(L)'
;MLTWLKGYRRELLAGDLGAGVLVVLMLVPQGMAYAMVAGLPPVAGLYASILPALAYALFGSSMVQSVGPMAITSLMTATSLAALAPSGSALYGAMAAQMALISGVVLVLCGLLRLGFLSSFLSRPVMSGFTSGAALVIAASQLKVLLGGPLTAINPTAAAIGLLSLLLLWLARSQLGRQLQRLGLATNSADMLGKLAPAAILLLATLLVWQQGWQTAGVALVGAIPAGLPELGLSLNLEQLRSLLAPSLLIGFMVFLSGQSAAVTLAQKRGERINTNHELLGLGAANVASALSGGFPVTGSISRSAVNFAAGANTPLASVITALLLAVLLVSPNAWLAWLPLPALAATIIIAVLGMLDFTTPRQAWRYDRADAVAWLATFSGVLLLGVEEGVMLGVALSLGTVLWRASRPHIAVLGRLPGSEHFRNIERYAAETHPQIVLLRIDAGVFFGNAELINDRVLQTLTAETRHLVLVMTAINLIDTTGLYALAELNQ
;
A
#
# COMPACT_ATOMS: atom_id res chain seq x y z
N MET A 1 9.85 20.28 -9.72
CA MET A 1 9.18 19.25 -10.51
C MET A 1 10.18 18.52 -11.43
N LEU A 2 10.77 19.02 -12.43
CA LEU A 2 11.70 18.30 -13.33
C LEU A 2 13.18 18.41 -12.91
N THR A 3 13.48 18.36 -11.62
CA THR A 3 14.84 18.53 -11.10
C THR A 3 15.81 17.43 -11.59
N TRP A 4 15.31 16.23 -11.78
CA TRP A 4 16.09 15.10 -12.28
C TRP A 4 16.57 15.27 -13.72
N LEU A 5 15.81 15.99 -14.58
CA LEU A 5 16.22 16.29 -15.96
C LEU A 5 17.42 17.24 -16.02
N LYS A 6 17.47 18.23 -15.11
CA LYS A 6 18.57 19.24 -15.08
C LYS A 6 19.91 18.62 -14.66
N GLY A 7 19.89 17.52 -13.91
CA GLY A 7 21.06 16.79 -13.45
C GLY A 7 21.34 15.49 -14.19
N TYR A 8 20.63 15.21 -15.29
CA TYR A 8 20.76 13.93 -16.00
C TYR A 8 22.12 13.79 -16.69
N ARG A 9 22.80 12.67 -16.45
CA ARG A 9 24.08 12.32 -17.06
C ARG A 9 23.93 11.11 -17.97
N ARG A 10 24.63 11.09 -19.09
CA ARG A 10 24.57 9.96 -20.04
C ARG A 10 24.96 8.61 -19.44
N GLU A 11 25.79 8.63 -18.41
CA GLU A 11 26.22 7.42 -17.66
C GLU A 11 25.04 6.68 -16.99
N LEU A 12 23.97 7.40 -16.66
CA LEU A 12 22.76 6.86 -16.01
C LEU A 12 21.84 6.14 -17.01
N LEU A 13 21.99 6.43 -18.31
CA LEU A 13 21.10 5.95 -19.37
C LEU A 13 21.07 4.43 -19.46
N ALA A 14 22.22 3.77 -19.38
CA ALA A 14 22.29 2.30 -19.47
C ALA A 14 21.50 1.62 -18.34
N GLY A 15 21.60 2.16 -17.11
CA GLY A 15 20.83 1.67 -15.96
C GLY A 15 19.34 1.90 -16.12
N ASP A 16 18.94 3.12 -16.51
CA ASP A 16 17.52 3.45 -16.69
C ASP A 16 16.89 2.66 -17.86
N LEU A 17 17.62 2.45 -18.95
CA LEU A 17 17.17 1.63 -20.09
C LEU A 17 16.99 0.16 -19.70
N GLY A 18 18.00 -0.43 -19.05
CA GLY A 18 17.92 -1.83 -18.59
C GLY A 18 16.79 -2.05 -17.60
N ALA A 19 16.63 -1.12 -16.65
CA ALA A 19 15.55 -1.16 -15.69
C ALA A 19 14.18 -1.00 -16.35
N GLY A 20 14.03 -0.07 -17.30
CA GLY A 20 12.77 0.12 -18.04
C GLY A 20 12.34 -1.14 -18.80
N VAL A 21 13.27 -1.81 -19.49
CA VAL A 21 13.02 -3.08 -20.19
C VAL A 21 12.58 -4.18 -19.21
N LEU A 22 13.27 -4.33 -18.08
CA LEU A 22 12.93 -5.34 -17.08
C LEU A 22 11.56 -5.11 -16.45
N VAL A 23 11.25 -3.84 -16.16
CA VAL A 23 9.94 -3.48 -15.59
C VAL A 23 8.81 -3.77 -16.58
N VAL A 24 8.97 -3.51 -17.88
CA VAL A 24 7.95 -3.87 -18.89
C VAL A 24 7.66 -5.35 -18.89
N LEU A 25 8.69 -6.20 -18.88
CA LEU A 25 8.52 -7.67 -18.89
C LEU A 25 7.70 -8.17 -17.68
N MET A 26 7.82 -7.48 -16.55
CA MET A 26 7.00 -7.79 -15.37
C MET A 26 5.61 -7.13 -15.42
N LEU A 27 5.54 -5.90 -15.92
CA LEU A 27 4.35 -5.07 -15.87
C LEU A 27 3.27 -5.58 -16.82
N VAL A 28 3.64 -6.09 -18.00
CA VAL A 28 2.69 -6.63 -18.98
C VAL A 28 1.79 -7.72 -18.37
N PRO A 29 2.34 -8.85 -17.86
CA PRO A 29 1.49 -9.87 -17.25
C PRO A 29 0.80 -9.39 -15.96
N GLN A 30 1.49 -8.63 -15.10
CA GLN A 30 0.91 -8.13 -13.87
C GLN A 30 -0.19 -7.11 -14.11
N GLY A 31 0.00 -6.18 -15.05
CA GLY A 31 -1.00 -5.17 -15.38
C GLY A 31 -2.31 -5.80 -15.88
N MET A 32 -2.21 -6.75 -16.82
CA MET A 32 -3.35 -7.51 -17.31
C MET A 32 -4.04 -8.31 -16.22
N ALA A 33 -3.24 -9.00 -15.40
CA ALA A 33 -3.74 -9.78 -14.28
C ALA A 33 -4.49 -8.92 -13.26
N TYR A 34 -3.98 -7.75 -12.91
CA TYR A 34 -4.63 -6.84 -11.97
C TYR A 34 -5.87 -6.15 -12.55
N ALA A 35 -5.92 -5.90 -13.87
CA ALA A 35 -7.16 -5.47 -14.52
C ALA A 35 -8.26 -6.52 -14.37
N MET A 36 -7.93 -7.79 -14.54
CA MET A 36 -8.87 -8.90 -14.34
C MET A 36 -9.34 -9.01 -12.89
N VAL A 37 -8.45 -8.83 -11.90
CA VAL A 37 -8.83 -8.72 -10.48
C VAL A 37 -9.79 -7.57 -10.26
N ALA A 38 -9.60 -6.45 -10.96
CA ALA A 38 -10.49 -5.30 -10.90
C ALA A 38 -11.84 -5.51 -11.63
N GLY A 39 -12.04 -6.66 -12.30
CA GLY A 39 -13.25 -6.94 -13.09
C GLY A 39 -13.26 -6.25 -14.46
N LEU A 40 -12.10 -5.81 -14.94
CA LEU A 40 -11.91 -5.07 -16.18
C LEU A 40 -11.25 -5.97 -17.26
N PRO A 41 -11.40 -5.62 -18.54
CA PRO A 41 -10.66 -6.26 -19.61
C PRO A 41 -9.14 -6.13 -19.39
N PRO A 42 -8.33 -7.15 -19.74
CA PRO A 42 -6.88 -7.16 -19.51
C PRO A 42 -6.14 -5.93 -20.07
N VAL A 43 -6.60 -5.40 -21.21
CA VAL A 43 -6.02 -4.22 -21.84
C VAL A 43 -6.10 -2.97 -20.97
N ALA A 44 -7.11 -2.83 -20.12
CA ALA A 44 -7.23 -1.70 -19.20
C ALA A 44 -6.04 -1.59 -18.25
N GLY A 45 -5.42 -2.74 -17.89
CA GLY A 45 -4.21 -2.75 -17.07
C GLY A 45 -2.97 -2.25 -17.81
N LEU A 46 -2.90 -2.47 -19.12
CA LEU A 46 -1.83 -1.92 -19.94
C LEU A 46 -2.02 -0.40 -20.13
N TYR A 47 -3.22 0.05 -20.37
CA TYR A 47 -3.57 1.48 -20.46
C TYR A 47 -3.28 2.22 -19.15
N ALA A 48 -3.66 1.64 -18.02
CA ALA A 48 -3.37 2.16 -16.69
C ALA A 48 -1.87 2.13 -16.30
N SER A 49 -1.01 1.66 -17.20
CA SER A 49 0.45 1.56 -16.99
C SER A 49 1.26 2.54 -17.82
N ILE A 50 0.67 3.21 -18.83
CA ILE A 50 1.37 4.13 -19.72
C ILE A 50 1.32 5.56 -19.19
N LEU A 51 0.17 6.23 -19.30
CA LEU A 51 0.03 7.62 -18.89
C LEU A 51 0.29 7.86 -17.39
N PRO A 52 -0.15 6.98 -16.47
CA PRO A 52 0.17 7.13 -15.05
C PRO A 52 1.65 7.16 -14.75
N ALA A 53 2.45 6.30 -15.41
CA ALA A 53 3.90 6.27 -15.22
C ALA A 53 4.56 7.56 -15.70
N LEU A 54 4.11 8.12 -16.82
CA LEU A 54 4.57 9.42 -17.34
C LEU A 54 4.19 10.57 -16.40
N ALA A 55 2.94 10.60 -15.95
CA ALA A 55 2.47 11.63 -15.03
C ALA A 55 3.23 11.59 -13.69
N TYR A 56 3.45 10.39 -13.15
CA TYR A 56 4.23 10.26 -11.93
C TYR A 56 5.70 10.67 -12.12
N ALA A 57 6.32 10.36 -13.24
CA ALA A 57 7.69 10.78 -13.56
C ALA A 57 7.86 12.31 -13.60
N LEU A 58 6.77 13.04 -13.90
CA LEU A 58 6.76 14.51 -13.95
C LEU A 58 6.53 15.14 -12.56
N PHE A 59 5.65 14.56 -11.75
CA PHE A 59 5.14 15.19 -10.53
C PHE A 59 5.56 14.48 -9.23
N GLY A 60 5.95 13.20 -9.30
CA GLY A 60 6.38 12.42 -8.14
C GLY A 60 7.72 12.84 -7.56
N SER A 61 8.04 12.38 -6.36
CA SER A 61 9.28 12.69 -5.67
C SER A 61 10.27 11.52 -5.65
N SER A 62 9.83 10.30 -5.86
CA SER A 62 10.72 9.13 -5.89
C SER A 62 11.40 8.95 -7.23
N MET A 63 12.73 8.76 -7.20
CA MET A 63 13.53 8.58 -8.42
C MET A 63 13.33 7.21 -9.08
N VAL A 64 12.89 6.20 -8.34
CA VAL A 64 12.87 4.80 -8.83
C VAL A 64 11.53 4.09 -8.65
N GLN A 65 10.50 4.80 -8.22
CA GLN A 65 9.18 4.19 -8.02
C GLN A 65 8.51 3.85 -9.34
N SER A 66 7.99 2.64 -9.44
CA SER A 66 7.16 2.18 -10.55
C SER A 66 5.69 2.27 -10.16
N VAL A 67 4.95 3.18 -10.80
CA VAL A 67 3.51 3.38 -10.63
C VAL A 67 2.74 2.64 -11.71
N GLY A 68 1.62 2.03 -11.33
CA GLY A 68 0.72 1.30 -12.22
C GLY A 68 -0.27 0.45 -11.44
N PRO A 69 -1.00 -0.46 -12.10
CA PRO A 69 -1.93 -1.38 -11.47
C PRO A 69 -1.31 -2.16 -10.32
N MET A 70 -2.08 -2.35 -9.24
CA MET A 70 -1.66 -3.10 -8.07
C MET A 70 -2.82 -3.92 -7.50
N ALA A 71 -2.51 -5.09 -6.93
CA ALA A 71 -3.49 -6.04 -6.44
C ALA A 71 -4.55 -5.41 -5.49
N ILE A 72 -4.10 -4.58 -4.55
CA ILE A 72 -4.96 -3.96 -3.53
C ILE A 72 -5.96 -2.98 -4.18
N THR A 73 -5.48 -2.04 -4.99
CA THR A 73 -6.37 -1.06 -5.66
C THR A 73 -7.31 -1.75 -6.63
N SER A 74 -6.86 -2.82 -7.30
CA SER A 74 -7.68 -3.64 -8.18
C SER A 74 -8.81 -4.34 -7.42
N LEU A 75 -8.51 -4.97 -6.29
CA LEU A 75 -9.52 -5.62 -5.45
C LEU A 75 -10.53 -4.59 -4.91
N MET A 76 -10.06 -3.45 -4.41
CA MET A 76 -10.96 -2.39 -3.91
C MET A 76 -11.85 -1.86 -5.03
N THR A 77 -11.33 -1.67 -6.24
CA THR A 77 -12.15 -1.30 -7.40
C THR A 77 -13.22 -2.36 -7.68
N ALA A 78 -12.85 -3.65 -7.64
CA ALA A 78 -13.79 -4.73 -7.88
C ALA A 78 -14.89 -4.79 -6.82
N THR A 79 -14.55 -4.70 -5.54
CA THR A 79 -15.51 -4.76 -4.43
C THR A 79 -16.46 -3.57 -4.45
N SER A 80 -15.96 -2.37 -4.72
CA SER A 80 -16.78 -1.15 -4.79
C SER A 80 -17.75 -1.15 -5.97
N LEU A 81 -17.36 -1.73 -7.11
CA LEU A 81 -18.20 -1.73 -8.33
C LEU A 81 -19.09 -2.95 -8.48
N ALA A 82 -18.85 -4.02 -7.73
CA ALA A 82 -19.56 -5.30 -7.87
C ALA A 82 -21.09 -5.18 -7.75
N ALA A 83 -21.58 -4.28 -6.89
CA ALA A 83 -23.01 -4.04 -6.67
C ALA A 83 -23.60 -2.98 -7.64
N LEU A 84 -22.76 -2.23 -8.36
CA LEU A 84 -23.18 -1.07 -9.16
C LEU A 84 -23.28 -1.38 -10.64
N ALA A 85 -22.45 -2.26 -11.18
CA ALA A 85 -22.45 -2.62 -12.59
C ALA A 85 -21.91 -4.04 -12.83
N PRO A 86 -22.34 -4.72 -13.93
CA PRO A 86 -21.76 -6.00 -14.31
C PRO A 86 -20.29 -5.87 -14.73
N SER A 87 -19.42 -6.73 -14.21
CA SER A 87 -18.00 -6.77 -14.58
C SER A 87 -17.81 -6.90 -16.10
N GLY A 88 -16.83 -6.17 -16.65
CA GLY A 88 -16.52 -6.19 -18.07
C GLY A 88 -17.46 -5.34 -18.94
N SER A 89 -18.51 -4.73 -18.40
CA SER A 89 -19.38 -3.84 -19.14
C SER A 89 -18.71 -2.47 -19.39
N ALA A 90 -19.14 -1.75 -20.45
CA ALA A 90 -18.65 -0.40 -20.71
C ALA A 90 -18.95 0.56 -19.55
N LEU A 91 -20.10 0.40 -18.89
CA LEU A 91 -20.48 1.15 -17.70
C LEU A 91 -19.49 0.91 -16.55
N TYR A 92 -19.13 -0.36 -16.31
CA TYR A 92 -18.17 -0.73 -15.28
C TYR A 92 -16.80 -0.08 -15.52
N GLY A 93 -16.33 -0.12 -16.77
CA GLY A 93 -15.07 0.55 -17.16
C GLY A 93 -15.11 2.06 -16.95
N ALA A 94 -16.22 2.71 -17.33
CA ALA A 94 -16.42 4.14 -17.11
C ALA A 94 -16.42 4.50 -15.61
N MET A 95 -17.08 3.70 -14.76
CA MET A 95 -17.11 3.89 -13.32
C MET A 95 -15.71 3.68 -12.69
N ALA A 96 -14.94 2.70 -13.15
CA ALA A 96 -13.56 2.47 -12.69
C ALA A 96 -12.66 3.67 -13.03
N ALA A 97 -12.79 4.23 -14.24
CA ALA A 97 -12.08 5.45 -14.62
C ALA A 97 -12.51 6.66 -13.79
N GLN A 98 -13.81 6.82 -13.49
CA GLN A 98 -14.30 7.87 -12.59
C GLN A 98 -13.74 7.73 -11.17
N MET A 99 -13.63 6.50 -10.65
CA MET A 99 -12.99 6.25 -9.35
C MET A 99 -11.52 6.69 -9.35
N ALA A 100 -10.78 6.39 -10.42
CA ALA A 100 -9.40 6.86 -10.57
C ALA A 100 -9.34 8.40 -10.63
N LEU A 101 -10.27 9.04 -11.33
CA LEU A 101 -10.34 10.50 -11.40
C LEU A 101 -10.60 11.12 -10.03
N ILE A 102 -11.65 10.66 -9.33
CA ILE A 102 -12.02 11.19 -8.01
C ILE A 102 -10.84 11.02 -7.04
N SER A 103 -10.28 9.81 -6.95
CA SER A 103 -9.11 9.52 -6.13
C SER A 103 -7.93 10.42 -6.51
N GLY A 104 -7.67 10.59 -7.80
CA GLY A 104 -6.59 11.43 -8.31
C GLY A 104 -6.76 12.91 -7.94
N VAL A 105 -7.94 13.47 -8.16
CA VAL A 105 -8.26 14.86 -7.82
C VAL A 105 -8.12 15.10 -6.32
N VAL A 106 -8.64 14.19 -5.49
CA VAL A 106 -8.54 14.28 -4.03
C VAL A 106 -7.07 14.28 -3.59
N LEU A 107 -6.25 13.38 -4.16
CA LEU A 107 -4.82 13.32 -3.84
C LEU A 107 -4.07 14.60 -4.26
N VAL A 108 -4.39 15.14 -5.44
CA VAL A 108 -3.83 16.44 -5.90
C VAL A 108 -4.21 17.55 -4.93
N LEU A 109 -5.49 17.64 -4.55
CA LEU A 109 -5.95 18.64 -3.58
C LEU A 109 -5.25 18.48 -2.22
N CYS A 110 -5.14 17.24 -1.71
CA CYS A 110 -4.38 16.95 -0.48
C CYS A 110 -2.91 17.37 -0.60
N GLY A 111 -2.28 17.14 -1.75
CA GLY A 111 -0.90 17.55 -2.01
C GLY A 111 -0.73 19.07 -2.01
N LEU A 112 -1.64 19.81 -2.66
CA LEU A 112 -1.66 21.28 -2.71
C LEU A 112 -1.92 21.89 -1.32
N LEU A 113 -2.82 21.29 -0.55
CA LEU A 113 -3.13 21.68 0.83
C LEU A 113 -2.07 21.22 1.84
N ARG A 114 -1.01 20.52 1.38
CA ARG A 114 0.09 20.00 2.21
C ARG A 114 -0.36 19.02 3.30
N LEU A 115 -1.33 18.19 2.99
CA LEU A 115 -1.89 17.19 3.91
C LEU A 115 -1.07 15.89 3.96
N GLY A 116 0.20 15.91 3.57
CA GLY A 116 1.08 14.73 3.59
C GLY A 116 1.24 14.08 4.97
N PHE A 117 0.98 14.82 6.06
CA PHE A 117 0.99 14.28 7.42
C PHE A 117 -0.09 13.22 7.66
N LEU A 118 -1.11 13.12 6.81
CA LEU A 118 -2.14 12.08 6.91
C LEU A 118 -1.57 10.66 6.87
N SER A 119 -0.41 10.46 6.24
CA SER A 119 0.29 9.17 6.24
C SER A 119 0.68 8.68 7.65
N SER A 120 0.77 9.59 8.63
CA SER A 120 1.14 9.25 10.01
C SER A 120 -0.02 8.63 10.81
N PHE A 121 -1.26 8.76 10.34
CA PHE A 121 -2.43 8.26 11.07
C PHE A 121 -2.67 6.75 10.94
N LEU A 122 -2.01 6.10 9.99
CA LEU A 122 -2.13 4.66 9.86
C LEU A 122 -0.90 3.96 10.46
N SER A 123 -1.16 3.15 11.47
CA SER A 123 -0.10 2.37 12.12
C SER A 123 0.38 1.22 11.20
N ARG A 124 1.65 0.84 11.33
CA ARG A 124 2.22 -0.30 10.59
C ARG A 124 1.44 -1.60 10.80
N PRO A 125 1.00 -1.96 12.02
CA PRO A 125 0.18 -3.14 12.25
C PRO A 125 -1.12 -3.14 11.44
N VAL A 126 -1.84 -2.03 11.39
CA VAL A 126 -3.09 -1.92 10.63
C VAL A 126 -2.83 -2.11 9.14
N MET A 127 -1.81 -1.47 8.58
CA MET A 127 -1.42 -1.66 7.17
C MET A 127 -1.04 -3.11 6.86
N SER A 128 -0.27 -3.75 7.74
CA SER A 128 0.14 -5.15 7.60
C SER A 128 -1.05 -6.11 7.69
N GLY A 129 -1.99 -5.88 8.63
CA GLY A 129 -3.22 -6.65 8.78
C GLY A 129 -4.09 -6.54 7.52
N PHE A 130 -4.30 -5.33 7.03
CA PHE A 130 -5.03 -5.06 5.80
C PHE A 130 -4.41 -5.74 4.58
N THR A 131 -3.11 -5.55 4.33
CA THR A 131 -2.44 -6.15 3.17
C THR A 131 -2.43 -7.66 3.22
N SER A 132 -2.30 -8.26 4.41
CA SER A 132 -2.37 -9.71 4.60
C SER A 132 -3.78 -10.26 4.36
N GLY A 133 -4.82 -9.59 4.86
CA GLY A 133 -6.22 -9.95 4.62
C GLY A 133 -6.58 -9.85 3.14
N ALA A 134 -6.25 -8.73 2.51
CA ALA A 134 -6.48 -8.51 1.08
C ALA A 134 -5.75 -9.55 0.21
N ALA A 135 -4.53 -9.94 0.58
CA ALA A 135 -3.77 -10.97 -0.12
C ALA A 135 -4.51 -12.32 -0.13
N LEU A 136 -5.11 -12.73 1.00
CA LEU A 136 -5.90 -13.97 1.07
C LEU A 136 -7.19 -13.88 0.25
N VAL A 137 -7.90 -12.75 0.30
CA VAL A 137 -9.12 -12.54 -0.50
C VAL A 137 -8.80 -12.63 -1.99
N ILE A 138 -7.72 -11.97 -2.44
CA ILE A 138 -7.29 -12.03 -3.84
C ILE A 138 -6.89 -13.47 -4.22
N ALA A 139 -6.07 -14.12 -3.41
CA ALA A 139 -5.66 -15.50 -3.68
C ALA A 139 -6.87 -16.43 -3.81
N ALA A 140 -7.85 -16.31 -2.91
CA ALA A 140 -9.08 -17.09 -2.96
C ALA A 140 -9.91 -16.79 -4.21
N SER A 141 -10.03 -15.54 -4.65
CA SER A 141 -10.75 -15.16 -5.87
C SER A 141 -10.12 -15.76 -7.14
N GLN A 142 -8.82 -15.98 -7.13
CA GLN A 142 -8.09 -16.55 -8.27
C GLN A 142 -8.18 -18.07 -8.37
N LEU A 143 -8.65 -18.78 -7.34
CA LEU A 143 -8.72 -20.23 -7.37
C LEU A 143 -9.63 -20.75 -8.49
N LYS A 144 -10.77 -20.09 -8.71
CA LYS A 144 -11.68 -20.46 -9.81
C LYS A 144 -11.01 -20.33 -11.18
N VAL A 145 -10.22 -19.28 -11.39
CA VAL A 145 -9.52 -19.04 -12.65
C VAL A 145 -8.35 -20.03 -12.80
N LEU A 146 -7.61 -20.27 -11.72
CA LEU A 146 -6.51 -21.23 -11.67
C LEU A 146 -6.95 -22.64 -12.06
N LEU A 147 -8.12 -23.07 -11.58
CA LEU A 147 -8.67 -24.40 -11.80
C LEU A 147 -9.53 -24.51 -13.08
N GLY A 148 -9.71 -23.40 -13.80
CA GLY A 148 -10.50 -23.34 -15.03
C GLY A 148 -12.02 -23.51 -14.82
N GLY A 149 -12.50 -23.34 -13.60
CA GLY A 149 -13.92 -23.45 -13.24
C GLY A 149 -14.16 -23.49 -11.74
N PRO A 150 -15.42 -23.55 -11.32
CA PRO A 150 -15.76 -23.73 -9.91
C PRO A 150 -15.27 -25.09 -9.40
N LEU A 151 -15.11 -25.22 -8.07
CA LEU A 151 -14.65 -26.48 -7.44
C LEU A 151 -15.52 -27.71 -7.78
N THR A 152 -16.77 -27.48 -8.19
CA THR A 152 -17.71 -28.51 -8.63
C THR A 152 -17.55 -28.95 -10.09
N ALA A 153 -16.84 -28.14 -10.92
CA ALA A 153 -16.64 -28.38 -12.36
C ALA A 153 -15.27 -27.87 -12.80
N ILE A 154 -14.21 -28.55 -12.33
CA ILE A 154 -12.83 -28.22 -12.63
C ILE A 154 -12.49 -28.67 -14.06
N ASN A 155 -11.82 -27.80 -14.85
CA ASN A 155 -11.23 -28.21 -16.11
C ASN A 155 -9.84 -28.82 -15.85
N PRO A 156 -9.61 -30.13 -16.12
CA PRO A 156 -8.35 -30.79 -15.77
C PRO A 156 -7.13 -30.17 -16.45
N THR A 157 -7.26 -29.77 -17.73
CA THR A 157 -6.18 -29.19 -18.52
C THR A 157 -5.82 -27.80 -17.96
N ALA A 158 -6.81 -26.96 -17.70
CA ALA A 158 -6.62 -25.65 -17.12
C ALA A 158 -5.99 -25.73 -15.72
N ALA A 159 -6.51 -26.65 -14.88
CA ALA A 159 -5.96 -26.90 -13.55
C ALA A 159 -4.50 -27.39 -13.60
N ALA A 160 -4.15 -28.28 -14.52
CA ALA A 160 -2.77 -28.74 -14.72
C ALA A 160 -1.84 -27.58 -15.07
N ILE A 161 -2.23 -26.71 -16.01
CA ILE A 161 -1.45 -25.52 -16.39
C ILE A 161 -1.32 -24.57 -15.19
N GLY A 162 -2.43 -24.29 -14.50
CA GLY A 162 -2.42 -23.38 -13.35
C GLY A 162 -1.56 -23.89 -12.20
N LEU A 163 -1.73 -25.14 -11.79
CA LEU A 163 -0.99 -25.76 -10.69
C LEU A 163 0.50 -25.94 -11.02
N LEU A 164 0.81 -26.36 -12.26
CA LEU A 164 2.19 -26.46 -12.71
C LEU A 164 2.87 -25.08 -12.74
N SER A 165 2.19 -24.06 -13.27
CA SER A 165 2.68 -22.68 -13.23
C SER A 165 2.90 -22.20 -11.80
N LEU A 166 1.97 -22.48 -10.89
CA LEU A 166 2.08 -22.13 -9.47
C LEU A 166 3.30 -22.81 -8.81
N LEU A 167 3.49 -24.11 -9.07
CA LEU A 167 4.63 -24.86 -8.56
C LEU A 167 5.96 -24.31 -9.10
N LEU A 168 6.05 -24.06 -10.41
CA LEU A 168 7.25 -23.51 -11.03
C LEU A 168 7.57 -22.11 -10.50
N LEU A 169 6.57 -21.27 -10.33
CA LEU A 169 6.73 -19.93 -9.73
C LEU A 169 7.20 -20.02 -8.29
N TRP A 170 6.64 -20.93 -7.50
CA TRP A 170 7.06 -21.15 -6.12
C TRP A 170 8.52 -21.66 -6.04
N LEU A 171 8.89 -22.61 -6.88
CA LEU A 171 10.26 -23.12 -6.98
C LEU A 171 11.23 -22.02 -7.45
N ALA A 172 10.85 -21.26 -8.46
CA ALA A 172 11.65 -20.14 -8.93
C ALA A 172 11.90 -19.11 -7.83
N ARG A 173 10.85 -18.72 -7.09
CA ARG A 173 10.95 -17.78 -6.00
C ARG A 173 11.81 -18.28 -4.83
N SER A 174 11.75 -19.58 -4.52
CA SER A 174 12.41 -20.16 -3.34
C SER A 174 13.84 -20.65 -3.61
N GLN A 175 14.15 -21.08 -4.84
CA GLN A 175 15.38 -21.82 -5.13
C GLN A 175 16.20 -21.28 -6.31
N LEU A 176 15.57 -20.66 -7.32
CA LEU A 176 16.25 -20.30 -8.57
C LEU A 176 17.47 -19.40 -8.34
N GLY A 177 17.35 -18.36 -7.52
CA GLY A 177 18.47 -17.47 -7.20
C GLY A 177 19.67 -18.24 -6.59
N ARG A 178 19.38 -19.14 -5.64
CA ARG A 178 20.42 -19.99 -5.01
C ARG A 178 21.06 -20.97 -5.98
N GLN A 179 20.29 -21.56 -6.89
CA GLN A 179 20.82 -22.50 -7.90
C GLN A 179 21.69 -21.77 -8.94
N LEU A 180 21.24 -20.58 -9.40
CA LEU A 180 22.01 -19.76 -10.34
C LEU A 180 23.34 -19.29 -9.73
N GLN A 181 23.36 -18.95 -8.45
CA GLN A 181 24.61 -18.63 -7.72
C GLN A 181 25.55 -19.84 -7.64
N ARG A 182 25.02 -21.05 -7.40
CA ARG A 182 25.81 -22.29 -7.41
C ARG A 182 26.40 -22.62 -8.79
N LEU A 183 25.75 -22.18 -9.86
CA LEU A 183 26.22 -22.28 -11.22
C LEU A 183 27.24 -21.18 -11.59
N GLY A 184 27.67 -20.36 -10.64
CA GLY A 184 28.69 -19.35 -10.82
C GLY A 184 28.22 -17.97 -11.27
N LEU A 185 26.88 -17.71 -11.27
CA LEU A 185 26.38 -16.37 -11.57
C LEU A 185 26.57 -15.45 -10.36
N ALA A 186 26.91 -14.18 -10.65
CA ALA A 186 26.96 -13.13 -9.62
C ALA A 186 25.59 -12.98 -8.95
N THR A 187 25.60 -12.71 -7.64
CA THR A 187 24.38 -12.62 -6.82
C THR A 187 23.33 -11.68 -7.43
N ASN A 188 23.76 -10.50 -7.89
CA ASN A 188 22.84 -9.52 -8.51
C ASN A 188 22.18 -10.05 -9.78
N SER A 189 22.93 -10.76 -10.63
CA SER A 189 22.42 -11.35 -11.88
C SER A 189 21.47 -12.52 -11.59
N ALA A 190 21.80 -13.35 -10.61
CA ALA A 190 20.95 -14.46 -10.18
C ALA A 190 19.61 -13.97 -9.61
N ASP A 191 19.62 -12.93 -8.79
CA ASP A 191 18.44 -12.31 -8.23
C ASP A 191 17.57 -11.61 -9.31
N MET A 192 18.21 -10.98 -10.30
CA MET A 192 17.51 -10.39 -11.45
C MET A 192 16.79 -11.46 -12.28
N LEU A 193 17.49 -12.55 -12.64
CA LEU A 193 16.88 -13.66 -13.37
C LEU A 193 15.75 -14.33 -12.60
N GLY A 194 15.90 -14.46 -11.27
CA GLY A 194 14.81 -14.94 -10.40
C GLY A 194 13.55 -14.08 -10.46
N LYS A 195 13.70 -12.76 -10.58
CA LYS A 195 12.58 -11.82 -10.71
C LYS A 195 11.91 -11.83 -12.08
N LEU A 196 12.59 -12.32 -13.12
CA LEU A 196 12.04 -12.51 -14.47
C LEU A 196 11.33 -13.86 -14.64
N ALA A 197 11.50 -14.80 -13.71
CA ALA A 197 10.89 -16.12 -13.78
C ALA A 197 9.37 -16.10 -14.05
N PRO A 198 8.56 -15.19 -13.43
CA PRO A 198 7.14 -15.13 -13.73
C PRO A 198 6.82 -14.87 -15.21
N ALA A 199 7.56 -13.94 -15.84
CA ALA A 199 7.38 -13.66 -17.26
C ALA A 199 7.82 -14.87 -18.13
N ALA A 200 8.94 -15.51 -17.81
CA ALA A 200 9.44 -16.66 -18.53
C ALA A 200 8.49 -17.87 -18.43
N ILE A 201 7.97 -18.15 -17.24
CA ILE A 201 7.00 -19.24 -17.01
C ILE A 201 5.70 -18.98 -17.75
N LEU A 202 5.23 -17.74 -17.76
CA LEU A 202 4.03 -17.37 -18.50
C LEU A 202 4.20 -17.51 -20.00
N LEU A 203 5.36 -17.07 -20.55
CA LEU A 203 5.68 -17.25 -21.96
C LEU A 203 5.77 -18.74 -22.34
N LEU A 204 6.38 -19.56 -21.48
CA LEU A 204 6.45 -21.00 -21.69
C LEU A 204 5.04 -21.62 -21.68
N ALA A 205 4.21 -21.28 -20.72
CA ALA A 205 2.82 -21.73 -20.66
C ALA A 205 2.03 -21.33 -21.92
N THR A 206 2.24 -20.09 -22.39
CA THR A 206 1.61 -19.58 -23.62
C THR A 206 2.04 -20.38 -24.85
N LEU A 207 3.34 -20.63 -24.98
CA LEU A 207 3.89 -21.41 -26.09
C LEU A 207 3.34 -22.84 -26.11
N LEU A 208 3.29 -23.49 -24.93
CA LEU A 208 2.72 -24.84 -24.80
C LEU A 208 1.23 -24.88 -25.16
N VAL A 209 0.43 -23.93 -24.67
CA VAL A 209 -0.99 -23.85 -25.00
C VAL A 209 -1.20 -23.62 -26.50
N TRP A 210 -0.41 -22.75 -27.12
CA TRP A 210 -0.47 -22.48 -28.55
C TRP A 210 -0.08 -23.73 -29.39
N GLN A 211 1.02 -24.40 -29.06
CA GLN A 211 1.49 -25.57 -29.77
C GLN A 211 0.53 -26.78 -29.67
N GLN A 212 -0.03 -26.99 -28.50
CA GLN A 212 -0.90 -28.13 -28.24
C GLN A 212 -2.38 -27.87 -28.59
N GLY A 213 -2.73 -26.60 -28.93
CA GLY A 213 -4.11 -26.23 -29.23
C GLY A 213 -5.09 -26.40 -28.04
N TRP A 214 -4.61 -26.28 -26.81
CA TRP A 214 -5.41 -26.54 -25.59
C TRP A 214 -6.57 -25.56 -25.37
N GLN A 215 -6.71 -24.55 -26.20
CA GLN A 215 -7.93 -23.75 -26.28
C GLN A 215 -9.16 -24.63 -26.60
N THR A 216 -8.99 -25.65 -27.43
CA THR A 216 -10.06 -26.60 -27.77
C THR A 216 -10.43 -27.51 -26.61
N ALA A 217 -9.50 -27.68 -25.63
CA ALA A 217 -9.74 -28.39 -24.37
C ALA A 217 -10.40 -27.49 -23.30
N GLY A 218 -10.86 -26.29 -23.67
CA GLY A 218 -11.57 -25.37 -22.78
C GLY A 218 -10.67 -24.55 -21.86
N VAL A 219 -9.36 -24.43 -22.17
CA VAL A 219 -8.46 -23.52 -21.45
C VAL A 219 -8.81 -22.09 -21.82
N ALA A 220 -9.23 -21.31 -20.82
CA ALA A 220 -9.55 -19.90 -21.01
C ALA A 220 -8.26 -19.08 -21.27
N LEU A 221 -8.31 -18.24 -22.31
CA LEU A 221 -7.23 -17.36 -22.76
C LEU A 221 -7.61 -15.89 -22.50
N VAL A 222 -6.61 -15.01 -22.54
CA VAL A 222 -6.80 -13.56 -22.44
C VAL A 222 -7.70 -13.05 -23.56
N GLY A 223 -7.59 -13.64 -24.75
CA GLY A 223 -8.37 -13.22 -25.92
C GLY A 223 -7.74 -12.02 -26.64
N ALA A 224 -8.39 -11.57 -27.70
CA ALA A 224 -7.88 -10.47 -28.53
C ALA A 224 -7.72 -9.18 -27.73
N ILE A 225 -6.52 -8.62 -27.76
CA ILE A 225 -6.21 -7.31 -27.20
C ILE A 225 -6.30 -6.29 -28.34
N PRO A 226 -7.14 -5.26 -28.21
CA PRO A 226 -7.20 -4.21 -29.22
C PRO A 226 -5.81 -3.61 -29.47
N ALA A 227 -5.41 -3.52 -30.73
CA ALA A 227 -4.18 -2.84 -31.10
C ALA A 227 -4.42 -1.32 -31.04
N GLY A 228 -3.47 -0.58 -30.49
CA GLY A 228 -3.50 0.87 -30.43
C GLY A 228 -3.36 1.42 -29.01
N LEU A 229 -3.10 2.71 -28.95
CA LEU A 229 -3.04 3.45 -27.69
C LEU A 229 -4.45 3.67 -27.14
N PRO A 230 -4.56 3.90 -25.82
CA PRO A 230 -5.85 4.22 -25.22
C PRO A 230 -6.44 5.48 -25.85
N GLU A 231 -7.73 5.44 -26.16
CA GLU A 231 -8.47 6.64 -26.50
C GLU A 231 -8.54 7.56 -25.29
N LEU A 232 -8.09 8.80 -25.47
CA LEU A 232 -8.16 9.79 -24.39
C LEU A 232 -9.59 10.31 -24.30
N GLY A 233 -10.22 10.02 -23.19
CA GLY A 233 -11.59 10.45 -22.94
C GLY A 233 -11.92 10.40 -21.46
N LEU A 234 -12.93 11.17 -21.07
CA LEU A 234 -13.45 11.16 -19.71
C LEU A 234 -14.97 11.14 -19.79
N SER A 235 -15.58 10.01 -19.47
CA SER A 235 -17.02 9.92 -19.30
C SER A 235 -17.39 10.28 -17.87
N LEU A 236 -17.86 11.52 -17.66
CA LEU A 236 -18.37 11.96 -16.37
C LEU A 236 -19.88 11.73 -16.30
N ASN A 237 -20.33 10.89 -15.38
CA ASN A 237 -21.73 10.76 -15.04
C ASN A 237 -21.94 11.26 -13.61
N LEU A 238 -22.61 12.41 -13.49
CA LEU A 238 -22.86 13.07 -12.20
C LEU A 238 -23.79 12.26 -11.27
N GLU A 239 -24.68 11.44 -11.84
CA GLU A 239 -25.58 10.58 -11.04
C GLU A 239 -24.80 9.50 -10.28
N GLN A 240 -23.73 8.99 -10.88
CA GLN A 240 -22.87 7.98 -10.29
C GLN A 240 -21.86 8.55 -9.29
N LEU A 241 -21.60 9.85 -9.35
CA LEU A 241 -20.61 10.53 -8.54
C LEU A 241 -20.85 10.32 -7.03
N ARG A 242 -22.11 10.35 -6.59
CA ARG A 242 -22.47 10.15 -5.17
C ARG A 242 -22.13 8.75 -4.67
N SER A 243 -22.41 7.72 -5.45
CA SER A 243 -22.13 6.33 -5.08
C SER A 243 -20.63 6.01 -5.10
N LEU A 244 -19.86 6.70 -5.95
CA LEU A 244 -18.44 6.49 -6.11
C LEU A 244 -17.57 7.33 -5.16
N LEU A 245 -18.11 8.39 -4.54
CA LEU A 245 -17.31 9.32 -3.75
C LEU A 245 -16.65 8.65 -2.55
N ALA A 246 -17.41 7.95 -1.70
CA ALA A 246 -16.89 7.32 -0.50
C ALA A 246 -15.84 6.23 -0.81
N PRO A 247 -16.10 5.25 -1.70
CA PRO A 247 -15.09 4.26 -2.06
C PRO A 247 -13.86 4.89 -2.75
N SER A 248 -14.05 5.94 -3.58
CA SER A 248 -12.92 6.62 -4.22
C SER A 248 -12.03 7.37 -3.22
N LEU A 249 -12.59 7.96 -2.17
CA LEU A 249 -11.83 8.57 -1.08
C LEU A 249 -10.98 7.52 -0.35
N LEU A 250 -11.57 6.37 -0.05
CA LEU A 250 -10.88 5.27 0.61
C LEU A 250 -9.77 4.70 -0.29
N ILE A 251 -10.05 4.49 -1.58
CA ILE A 251 -9.04 4.06 -2.55
C ILE A 251 -7.93 5.10 -2.67
N GLY A 252 -8.25 6.39 -2.77
CA GLY A 252 -7.26 7.47 -2.80
C GLY A 252 -6.34 7.44 -1.58
N PHE A 253 -6.90 7.25 -0.41
CA PHE A 253 -6.13 7.10 0.82
C PHE A 253 -5.20 5.88 0.76
N MET A 254 -5.67 4.72 0.29
CA MET A 254 -4.88 3.51 0.13
C MET A 254 -3.80 3.64 -0.96
N VAL A 255 -4.10 4.32 -2.06
CA VAL A 255 -3.13 4.69 -3.12
C VAL A 255 -1.98 5.47 -2.51
N PHE A 256 -2.30 6.49 -1.72
CA PHE A 256 -1.29 7.31 -1.06
C PHE A 256 -0.43 6.50 -0.09
N LEU A 257 -1.04 5.75 0.82
CA LEU A 257 -0.30 4.97 1.82
C LEU A 257 0.62 3.93 1.20
N SER A 258 0.12 3.19 0.21
CA SER A 258 0.89 2.16 -0.50
C SER A 258 2.03 2.79 -1.31
N GLY A 259 1.75 3.84 -2.07
CA GLY A 259 2.74 4.56 -2.85
C GLY A 259 3.80 5.22 -1.99
N GLN A 260 3.40 5.93 -0.93
CA GLN A 260 4.31 6.54 0.04
C GLN A 260 5.21 5.50 0.73
N SER A 261 4.65 4.36 1.14
CA SER A 261 5.43 3.27 1.75
C SER A 261 6.51 2.73 0.80
N ALA A 262 6.15 2.54 -0.48
CA ALA A 262 7.09 2.11 -1.52
C ALA A 262 8.19 3.16 -1.73
N ALA A 263 7.82 4.44 -1.87
CA ALA A 263 8.75 5.54 -2.08
C ALA A 263 9.75 5.67 -0.93
N VAL A 264 9.25 5.70 0.32
CA VAL A 264 10.10 5.83 1.53
C VAL A 264 11.04 4.65 1.68
N THR A 265 10.56 3.42 1.48
CA THR A 265 11.40 2.21 1.60
C THR A 265 12.58 2.23 0.64
N LEU A 266 12.38 2.71 -0.58
CA LEU A 266 13.44 2.79 -1.59
C LEU A 266 14.36 3.99 -1.39
N ALA A 267 13.80 5.12 -0.99
CA ALA A 267 14.57 6.32 -0.65
C ALA A 267 15.55 6.05 0.49
N GLN A 268 15.12 5.31 1.53
CA GLN A 268 16.01 4.89 2.62
C GLN A 268 17.21 4.07 2.13
N LYS A 269 17.01 3.16 1.15
CA LYS A 269 18.10 2.38 0.54
C LYS A 269 19.07 3.24 -0.29
N ARG A 270 18.60 4.38 -0.80
CA ARG A 270 19.38 5.32 -1.60
C ARG A 270 19.98 6.47 -0.76
N GLY A 271 19.66 6.57 0.53
CA GLY A 271 20.00 7.71 1.35
C GLY A 271 19.29 9.02 0.97
N GLU A 272 18.16 8.92 0.28
CA GLU A 272 17.34 10.06 -0.19
C GLU A 272 16.16 10.33 0.76
N ARG A 273 15.61 11.54 0.65
CA ARG A 273 14.39 11.92 1.39
C ARG A 273 13.22 12.09 0.42
N ILE A 274 12.08 11.55 0.78
CA ILE A 274 10.84 11.72 0.03
C ILE A 274 10.07 12.93 0.54
N ASN A 275 9.57 13.73 -0.38
CA ASN A 275 8.62 14.78 -0.07
C ASN A 275 7.21 14.25 -0.19
N THR A 276 6.56 14.02 0.94
CA THR A 276 5.23 13.40 1.03
C THR A 276 4.14 14.18 0.28
N ASN A 277 4.23 15.52 0.24
CA ASN A 277 3.27 16.32 -0.52
C ASN A 277 3.48 16.19 -2.04
N HIS A 278 4.72 16.06 -2.50
CA HIS A 278 5.01 15.76 -3.90
C HIS A 278 4.59 14.33 -4.27
N GLU A 279 4.64 13.38 -3.33
CA GLU A 279 4.09 12.03 -3.55
C GLU A 279 2.58 12.08 -3.77
N LEU A 280 1.84 12.84 -2.95
CA LEU A 280 0.41 13.07 -3.16
C LEU A 280 0.12 13.65 -4.55
N LEU A 281 0.88 14.67 -4.98
CA LEU A 281 0.73 15.26 -6.31
C LEU A 281 1.06 14.27 -7.42
N GLY A 282 2.13 13.50 -7.28
CA GLY A 282 2.56 12.51 -8.26
C GLY A 282 1.56 11.36 -8.43
N LEU A 283 1.12 10.77 -7.30
CA LEU A 283 0.12 9.70 -7.30
C LEU A 283 -1.26 10.22 -7.76
N GLY A 284 -1.62 11.45 -7.37
CA GLY A 284 -2.83 12.09 -7.82
C GLY A 284 -2.83 12.32 -9.33
N ALA A 285 -1.76 12.90 -9.88
CA ALA A 285 -1.58 13.09 -11.32
C ALA A 285 -1.60 11.76 -12.09
N ALA A 286 -0.98 10.72 -11.53
CA ALA A 286 -1.01 9.38 -12.11
C ALA A 286 -2.44 8.82 -12.19
N ASN A 287 -3.26 9.02 -11.15
CA ASN A 287 -4.64 8.54 -11.14
C ASN A 287 -5.54 9.35 -12.11
N VAL A 288 -5.35 10.66 -12.21
CA VAL A 288 -6.01 11.48 -13.23
C VAL A 288 -5.62 11.00 -14.63
N ALA A 289 -4.33 10.73 -14.87
CA ALA A 289 -3.85 10.20 -16.14
C ALA A 289 -4.40 8.79 -16.44
N SER A 290 -4.55 7.93 -15.41
CA SER A 290 -5.22 6.63 -15.54
C SER A 290 -6.68 6.79 -16.00
N ALA A 291 -7.41 7.69 -15.38
CA ALA A 291 -8.79 7.98 -15.76
C ALA A 291 -8.92 8.42 -17.20
N LEU A 292 -8.03 9.33 -17.65
CA LEU A 292 -8.02 9.84 -19.03
C LEU A 292 -7.70 8.76 -20.06
N SER A 293 -6.97 7.71 -19.69
CA SER A 293 -6.64 6.58 -20.57
C SER A 293 -7.60 5.39 -20.43
N GLY A 294 -8.78 5.56 -19.82
CA GLY A 294 -9.73 4.46 -19.60
C GLY A 294 -9.23 3.38 -18.64
N GLY A 295 -8.27 3.74 -17.78
CA GLY A 295 -7.74 2.86 -16.74
C GLY A 295 -8.59 2.89 -15.47
N PHE A 296 -8.00 2.47 -14.37
CA PHE A 296 -8.57 2.38 -13.03
C PHE A 296 -7.55 2.85 -11.99
N PRO A 297 -7.89 2.92 -10.69
CA PRO A 297 -6.98 3.41 -9.66
C PRO A 297 -5.64 2.69 -9.61
N VAL A 298 -4.55 3.45 -9.65
CA VAL A 298 -3.16 2.96 -9.68
C VAL A 298 -2.35 3.50 -8.52
N THR A 299 -1.28 2.78 -8.15
CA THR A 299 -0.37 3.22 -7.09
C THR A 299 1.05 2.72 -7.32
N GLY A 300 1.97 3.16 -6.46
CA GLY A 300 3.35 2.68 -6.43
C GLY A 300 3.45 1.23 -5.93
N SER A 301 4.17 0.39 -6.64
CA SER A 301 4.39 -1.01 -6.27
C SER A 301 5.78 -1.20 -5.66
N ILE A 302 5.85 -1.67 -4.41
CA ILE A 302 7.12 -1.97 -3.72
C ILE A 302 7.92 -3.01 -4.51
N SER A 303 7.29 -4.09 -4.99
CA SER A 303 7.97 -5.18 -5.69
C SER A 303 8.55 -4.74 -7.04
N ARG A 304 7.76 -4.06 -7.89
CA ARG A 304 8.25 -3.53 -9.18
C ARG A 304 9.31 -2.46 -8.99
N SER A 305 9.10 -1.56 -8.04
CA SER A 305 10.07 -0.51 -7.73
C SER A 305 11.39 -1.06 -7.19
N ALA A 306 11.34 -2.14 -6.40
CA ALA A 306 12.54 -2.84 -5.95
C ALA A 306 13.28 -3.54 -7.10
N VAL A 307 12.56 -4.03 -8.11
CA VAL A 307 13.17 -4.56 -9.34
C VAL A 307 13.78 -3.44 -10.16
N ASN A 308 13.05 -2.34 -10.36
CA ASN A 308 13.51 -1.14 -11.04
C ASN A 308 14.83 -0.64 -10.43
N PHE A 309 14.87 -0.49 -9.11
CA PHE A 309 16.09 -0.11 -8.39
C PHE A 309 17.23 -1.13 -8.54
N ALA A 310 16.94 -2.43 -8.35
CA ALA A 310 17.96 -3.49 -8.46
C ALA A 310 18.50 -3.67 -9.89
N ALA A 311 17.70 -3.30 -10.90
CA ALA A 311 18.09 -3.29 -12.29
C ALA A 311 18.98 -2.08 -12.68
N GLY A 312 19.21 -1.18 -11.74
CA GLY A 312 20.07 -0.02 -11.94
C GLY A 312 19.34 1.25 -12.34
N ALA A 313 18.02 1.35 -12.12
CA ALA A 313 17.29 2.61 -12.31
C ALA A 313 17.87 3.69 -11.39
N ASN A 314 18.15 4.82 -11.97
CA ASN A 314 18.69 5.98 -11.26
C ASN A 314 17.70 7.15 -11.24
N THR A 315 16.86 7.25 -12.26
CA THR A 315 15.96 8.38 -12.45
C THR A 315 14.57 7.93 -12.91
N PRO A 316 13.55 8.81 -12.86
CA PRO A 316 12.23 8.55 -13.40
C PRO A 316 12.21 8.23 -14.91
N LEU A 317 13.32 8.45 -15.63
CA LEU A 317 13.45 8.07 -17.03
C LEU A 317 13.23 6.56 -17.24
N ALA A 318 13.60 5.72 -16.28
CA ALA A 318 13.29 4.28 -16.34
C ALA A 318 11.78 4.03 -16.48
N SER A 319 10.93 4.77 -15.75
CA SER A 319 9.47 4.68 -15.86
C SER A 319 8.95 5.25 -17.19
N VAL A 320 9.58 6.31 -17.70
CA VAL A 320 9.27 6.85 -19.04
C VAL A 320 9.59 5.82 -20.12
N ILE A 321 10.75 5.17 -20.06
CA ILE A 321 11.14 4.09 -20.99
C ILE A 321 10.15 2.93 -20.88
N THR A 322 9.78 2.53 -19.68
CA THR A 322 8.73 1.50 -19.45
C THR A 322 7.43 1.86 -20.18
N ALA A 323 6.96 3.08 -20.01
CA ALA A 323 5.72 3.54 -20.64
C ALA A 323 5.81 3.57 -22.17
N LEU A 324 6.93 4.03 -22.71
CA LEU A 324 7.18 4.05 -24.16
C LEU A 324 7.27 2.64 -24.75
N LEU A 325 7.98 1.73 -24.12
CA LEU A 325 8.06 0.34 -24.57
C LEU A 325 6.69 -0.35 -24.54
N LEU A 326 5.88 -0.06 -23.53
CA LEU A 326 4.52 -0.57 -23.42
C LEU A 326 3.62 0.01 -24.52
N ALA A 327 3.75 1.32 -24.82
CA ALA A 327 3.06 1.95 -25.92
C ALA A 327 3.44 1.32 -27.29
N VAL A 328 4.73 1.09 -27.51
CA VAL A 328 5.21 0.39 -28.71
C VAL A 328 4.65 -1.03 -28.78
N LEU A 329 4.60 -1.76 -27.67
CA LEU A 329 3.99 -3.10 -27.62
C LEU A 329 2.53 -3.09 -28.06
N LEU A 330 1.74 -2.10 -27.62
CA LEU A 330 0.32 -2.00 -27.96
C LEU A 330 0.06 -1.59 -29.42
N VAL A 331 0.96 -0.80 -30.02
CA VAL A 331 0.86 -0.41 -31.44
C VAL A 331 1.40 -1.49 -32.36
N SER A 332 2.33 -2.30 -31.87
CA SER A 332 2.93 -3.43 -32.61
C SER A 332 1.96 -4.61 -32.71
N PRO A 333 2.22 -5.60 -33.62
CA PRO A 333 1.46 -6.84 -33.65
C PRO A 333 1.51 -7.56 -32.31
N ASN A 334 0.43 -7.50 -31.54
CA ASN A 334 0.30 -8.01 -30.18
C ASN A 334 -0.55 -9.29 -30.07
N ALA A 335 -0.87 -9.90 -31.22
CA ALA A 335 -1.75 -11.10 -31.30
C ALA A 335 -1.27 -12.27 -30.42
N TRP A 336 0.03 -12.36 -30.12
CA TRP A 336 0.56 -13.37 -29.25
C TRP A 336 0.09 -13.25 -27.78
N LEU A 337 -0.25 -12.03 -27.34
CA LEU A 337 -0.82 -11.78 -26.00
C LEU A 337 -2.21 -12.44 -25.84
N ALA A 338 -2.94 -12.62 -26.94
CA ALA A 338 -4.24 -13.29 -26.92
C ALA A 338 -4.16 -14.74 -26.45
N TRP A 339 -3.02 -15.39 -26.64
CA TRP A 339 -2.78 -16.80 -26.29
C TRP A 339 -2.36 -17.01 -24.83
N LEU A 340 -2.20 -15.95 -24.06
CA LEU A 340 -1.85 -16.04 -22.65
C LEU A 340 -2.92 -16.82 -21.88
N PRO A 341 -2.57 -17.96 -21.24
CA PRO A 341 -3.56 -18.76 -20.49
C PRO A 341 -3.91 -18.08 -19.16
N LEU A 342 -5.21 -17.90 -18.92
CA LEU A 342 -5.72 -17.31 -17.67
C LEU A 342 -5.31 -18.11 -16.43
N PRO A 343 -5.24 -19.44 -16.42
CA PRO A 343 -4.74 -20.21 -15.27
C PRO A 343 -3.29 -19.87 -14.88
N ALA A 344 -2.42 -19.63 -15.84
CA ALA A 344 -1.04 -19.24 -15.54
C ALA A 344 -0.95 -17.79 -15.04
N LEU A 345 -1.79 -16.89 -15.56
CA LEU A 345 -1.92 -15.53 -15.01
C LEU A 345 -2.43 -15.56 -13.57
N ALA A 346 -3.44 -16.38 -13.27
CA ALA A 346 -3.94 -16.56 -11.91
C ALA A 346 -2.84 -17.08 -10.96
N ALA A 347 -2.01 -18.02 -11.40
CA ALA A 347 -0.85 -18.50 -10.66
C ALA A 347 0.14 -17.36 -10.34
N THR A 348 0.40 -16.46 -11.30
CA THR A 348 1.27 -15.30 -11.06
C THR A 348 0.70 -14.33 -10.04
N ILE A 349 -0.62 -14.10 -10.06
CA ILE A 349 -1.32 -13.28 -9.06
C ILE A 349 -1.19 -13.91 -7.68
N ILE A 350 -1.51 -15.20 -7.55
CA ILE A 350 -1.46 -15.91 -6.27
C ILE A 350 -0.06 -15.81 -5.65
N ILE A 351 1.00 -16.11 -6.41
CA ILE A 351 2.38 -16.02 -5.91
C ILE A 351 2.76 -14.57 -5.52
N ALA A 352 2.31 -13.59 -6.28
CA ALA A 352 2.57 -12.19 -6.00
C ALA A 352 1.92 -11.77 -4.67
N VAL A 353 0.63 -12.07 -4.48
CA VAL A 353 -0.11 -11.65 -3.30
C VAL A 353 0.26 -12.44 -2.05
N LEU A 354 0.57 -13.74 -2.16
CA LEU A 354 1.10 -14.52 -1.04
C LEU A 354 2.42 -13.96 -0.50
N GLY A 355 3.17 -13.24 -1.34
CA GLY A 355 4.34 -12.48 -0.90
C GLY A 355 4.05 -11.25 -0.07
N MET A 356 2.80 -10.83 0.02
CA MET A 356 2.36 -9.70 0.84
C MET A 356 1.92 -10.13 2.25
N LEU A 357 1.79 -11.45 2.50
CA LEU A 357 1.49 -11.97 3.83
C LEU A 357 2.63 -11.64 4.80
N ASP A 358 2.29 -10.97 5.87
CA ASP A 358 3.24 -10.56 6.91
C ASP A 358 2.87 -11.20 8.25
N PHE A 359 3.66 -12.18 8.66
CA PHE A 359 3.55 -12.86 9.96
C PHE A 359 4.52 -12.29 11.00
N THR A 360 5.40 -11.39 10.59
CA THR A 360 6.42 -10.80 11.48
C THR A 360 5.85 -9.65 12.30
N THR A 361 5.08 -8.79 11.66
CA THR A 361 4.44 -7.63 12.32
C THR A 361 3.51 -8.05 13.47
N PRO A 362 2.55 -8.98 13.32
CA PRO A 362 1.68 -9.36 14.43
C PRO A 362 2.46 -10.00 15.58
N ARG A 363 3.51 -10.79 15.29
CA ARG A 363 4.35 -11.40 16.32
C ARG A 363 5.17 -10.35 17.09
N GLN A 364 5.69 -9.34 16.41
CA GLN A 364 6.39 -8.23 17.05
C GLN A 364 5.44 -7.36 17.86
N ALA A 365 4.28 -7.00 17.27
CA ALA A 365 3.25 -6.24 17.95
C ALA A 365 2.79 -6.92 19.24
N TRP A 366 2.53 -8.24 19.21
CA TRP A 366 2.12 -8.99 20.39
C TRP A 366 3.12 -8.93 21.55
N ARG A 367 4.42 -8.85 21.21
CA ARG A 367 5.49 -8.77 22.22
C ARG A 367 5.71 -7.37 22.77
N TYR A 368 5.49 -6.36 21.93
CA TYR A 368 5.81 -4.98 22.26
C TYR A 368 4.59 -4.20 22.76
N ASP A 369 3.47 -4.29 22.07
CA ASP A 369 2.22 -3.60 22.38
C ASP A 369 1.01 -4.42 21.94
N ARG A 370 0.25 -4.90 22.89
CA ARG A 370 -0.94 -5.74 22.63
C ARG A 370 -2.04 -4.97 21.88
N ALA A 371 -2.16 -3.66 22.06
CA ALA A 371 -3.14 -2.86 21.35
C ALA A 371 -2.86 -2.84 19.85
N ASP A 372 -1.59 -2.76 19.45
CA ASP A 372 -1.17 -2.86 18.06
C ASP A 372 -1.45 -4.26 17.46
N ALA A 373 -1.27 -5.31 18.26
CA ALA A 373 -1.59 -6.67 17.83
C ALA A 373 -3.09 -6.88 17.65
N VAL A 374 -3.91 -6.33 18.54
CA VAL A 374 -5.38 -6.35 18.42
C VAL A 374 -5.83 -5.55 17.19
N ALA A 375 -5.24 -4.39 16.93
CA ALA A 375 -5.54 -3.60 15.76
C ALA A 375 -5.18 -4.35 14.46
N TRP A 376 -4.05 -5.06 14.42
CA TRP A 376 -3.68 -5.94 13.30
C TRP A 376 -4.73 -7.04 13.09
N LEU A 377 -5.06 -7.77 14.16
CA LEU A 377 -6.00 -8.90 14.09
C LEU A 377 -7.39 -8.45 13.68
N ALA A 378 -7.88 -7.35 14.25
CA ALA A 378 -9.19 -6.80 13.92
C ALA A 378 -9.26 -6.33 12.46
N THR A 379 -8.21 -5.66 11.96
CA THR A 379 -8.14 -5.25 10.55
C THR A 379 -8.08 -6.45 9.62
N PHE A 380 -7.22 -7.43 9.91
CA PHE A 380 -7.09 -8.66 9.13
C PHE A 380 -8.41 -9.44 9.07
N SER A 381 -9.04 -9.67 10.23
CA SER A 381 -10.33 -10.37 10.33
C SER A 381 -11.46 -9.55 9.70
N GLY A 382 -11.45 -8.24 9.88
CA GLY A 382 -12.41 -7.33 9.26
C GLY A 382 -12.41 -7.43 7.74
N VAL A 383 -11.22 -7.43 7.12
CA VAL A 383 -11.07 -7.61 5.66
C VAL A 383 -11.62 -8.95 5.19
N LEU A 384 -11.42 -10.03 5.95
CA LEU A 384 -11.88 -11.38 5.58
C LEU A 384 -13.38 -11.59 5.79
N LEU A 385 -13.96 -11.01 6.83
CA LEU A 385 -15.33 -11.31 7.27
C LEU A 385 -16.36 -10.26 6.85
N LEU A 386 -15.97 -8.98 6.88
CA LEU A 386 -16.87 -7.85 6.58
C LEU A 386 -16.68 -7.34 5.16
N GLY A 387 -15.48 -7.45 4.63
CA GLY A 387 -15.11 -6.92 3.33
C GLY A 387 -13.89 -6.01 3.39
N VAL A 388 -13.36 -5.68 2.21
CA VAL A 388 -12.09 -4.95 2.10
C VAL A 388 -12.23 -3.51 2.59
N GLU A 389 -13.33 -2.85 2.22
CA GLU A 389 -13.59 -1.46 2.58
C GLU A 389 -13.85 -1.32 4.08
N GLU A 390 -14.72 -2.14 4.63
CA GLU A 390 -15.07 -2.17 6.05
C GLU A 390 -13.88 -2.55 6.93
N GLY A 391 -13.06 -3.50 6.47
CA GLY A 391 -11.83 -3.89 7.16
C GLY A 391 -10.81 -2.76 7.27
N VAL A 392 -10.64 -1.97 6.21
CA VAL A 392 -9.78 -0.78 6.25
C VAL A 392 -10.34 0.28 7.17
N MET A 393 -11.64 0.59 7.06
CA MET A 393 -12.28 1.58 7.92
C MET A 393 -12.17 1.21 9.41
N LEU A 394 -12.39 -0.08 9.74
CA LEU A 394 -12.19 -0.61 11.08
C LEU A 394 -10.74 -0.41 11.56
N GLY A 395 -9.77 -0.72 10.70
CA GLY A 395 -8.35 -0.53 11.00
C GLY A 395 -7.98 0.93 11.26
N VAL A 396 -8.45 1.84 10.42
CA VAL A 396 -8.26 3.30 10.60
C VAL A 396 -8.88 3.77 11.91
N ALA A 397 -10.13 3.38 12.17
CA ALA A 397 -10.84 3.74 13.40
C ALA A 397 -10.10 3.24 14.65
N LEU A 398 -9.61 1.99 14.64
CA LEU A 398 -8.83 1.43 15.74
C LEU A 398 -7.46 2.11 15.89
N SER A 399 -6.79 2.45 14.80
CA SER A 399 -5.51 3.17 14.85
C SER A 399 -5.68 4.55 15.50
N LEU A 400 -6.68 5.31 15.07
CA LEU A 400 -6.99 6.62 15.66
C LEU A 400 -7.47 6.48 17.10
N GLY A 401 -8.35 5.49 17.37
CA GLY A 401 -8.85 5.20 18.71
C GLY A 401 -7.73 4.87 19.70
N THR A 402 -6.74 4.07 19.29
CA THR A 402 -5.58 3.77 20.15
C THR A 402 -4.72 4.99 20.44
N VAL A 403 -4.51 5.87 19.45
CA VAL A 403 -3.77 7.13 19.67
C VAL A 403 -4.51 8.04 20.65
N LEU A 404 -5.82 8.22 20.46
CA LEU A 404 -6.65 9.03 21.35
C LEU A 404 -6.69 8.44 22.76
N TRP A 405 -6.87 7.11 22.86
CA TRP A 405 -6.88 6.42 24.16
C TRP A 405 -5.58 6.60 24.93
N ARG A 406 -4.43 6.49 24.26
CA ARG A 406 -3.11 6.73 24.88
C ARG A 406 -2.90 8.17 25.29
N ALA A 407 -3.30 9.11 24.43
CA ALA A 407 -3.21 10.54 24.72
C ALA A 407 -4.11 10.95 25.89
N SER A 408 -5.29 10.31 26.02
CA SER A 408 -6.26 10.57 27.10
C SER A 408 -5.84 10.00 28.45
N ARG A 409 -4.83 9.08 28.50
CA ARG A 409 -4.35 8.48 29.74
C ARG A 409 -2.86 8.74 29.93
N PRO A 410 -2.48 9.99 30.25
CA PRO A 410 -1.09 10.33 30.47
C PRO A 410 -0.52 9.60 31.70
N HIS A 411 0.76 9.34 31.69
CA HIS A 411 1.46 8.89 32.88
C HIS A 411 1.59 10.06 33.85
N ILE A 412 1.05 9.88 35.06
CA ILE A 412 1.13 10.85 36.16
C ILE A 412 1.89 10.17 37.28
N ALA A 413 3.00 10.76 37.71
CA ALA A 413 3.85 10.21 38.74
C ALA A 413 3.89 11.09 39.99
N VAL A 414 3.70 10.49 41.16
CA VAL A 414 4.04 11.13 42.42
C VAL A 414 5.56 11.07 42.62
N LEU A 415 6.16 12.21 42.88
CA LEU A 415 7.62 12.31 43.05
C LEU A 415 8.00 12.42 44.49
N GLY A 416 9.08 11.74 44.87
CA GLY A 416 9.80 11.88 46.14
C GLY A 416 11.27 12.22 45.89
N ARG A 417 11.92 12.76 46.89
CA ARG A 417 13.36 13.10 46.89
C ARG A 417 14.20 11.84 47.14
N LEU A 418 15.20 11.63 46.32
CA LEU A 418 16.17 10.55 46.60
C LEU A 418 17.03 10.94 47.81
N PRO A 419 17.22 10.03 48.79
CA PRO A 419 18.03 10.29 49.96
C PRO A 419 19.46 10.74 49.60
N GLY A 420 19.92 11.80 50.23
CA GLY A 420 21.27 12.35 49.98
C GLY A 420 21.47 13.06 48.61
N SER A 421 20.41 13.36 47.90
CA SER A 421 20.47 14.05 46.58
C SER A 421 19.40 15.14 46.43
N GLU A 422 19.56 15.98 45.41
CA GLU A 422 18.55 16.96 45.03
C GLU A 422 17.61 16.45 43.90
N HIS A 423 17.69 15.15 43.58
CA HIS A 423 16.92 14.56 42.51
C HIS A 423 15.57 14.04 42.99
N PHE A 424 14.52 14.35 42.27
CA PHE A 424 13.17 13.82 42.45
C PHE A 424 12.88 12.70 41.49
N ARG A 425 12.30 11.59 41.98
CA ARG A 425 11.98 10.39 41.22
C ARG A 425 10.59 9.86 41.57
N ASN A 426 10.00 9.07 40.69
CA ASN A 426 8.72 8.40 40.91
C ASN A 426 8.86 7.44 42.11
N ILE A 427 8.03 7.62 43.14
CA ILE A 427 8.02 6.82 44.37
C ILE A 427 7.67 5.34 44.13
N GLU A 428 6.96 5.03 43.04
CA GLU A 428 6.61 3.65 42.67
C GLU A 428 7.82 2.87 42.11
N ARG A 429 8.86 3.58 41.64
CA ARG A 429 10.03 2.96 40.99
C ARG A 429 11.31 3.07 41.81
N TYR A 430 11.37 4.02 42.72
CA TYR A 430 12.55 4.35 43.49
C TYR A 430 12.18 4.50 44.96
N ALA A 431 13.08 4.10 45.86
CA ALA A 431 12.97 4.39 47.29
C ALA A 431 13.22 5.90 47.51
N ALA A 432 12.20 6.71 47.35
CA ALA A 432 12.27 8.16 47.44
C ALA A 432 11.43 8.62 48.64
N GLU A 433 11.91 9.64 49.35
CA GLU A 433 11.26 10.24 50.53
C GLU A 433 10.22 11.26 50.08
N THR A 434 9.02 11.17 50.66
CA THR A 434 7.92 12.11 50.48
C THR A 434 7.73 12.94 51.75
N HIS A 435 7.17 14.14 51.60
CA HIS A 435 6.78 14.97 52.73
C HIS A 435 5.26 14.94 52.93
N PRO A 436 4.71 14.71 54.11
CA PRO A 436 3.27 14.58 54.34
C PRO A 436 2.45 15.80 53.86
N GLN A 437 3.03 17.00 54.02
CA GLN A 437 2.33 18.26 53.67
C GLN A 437 2.57 18.72 52.20
N ILE A 438 3.44 18.04 51.44
CA ILE A 438 3.81 18.48 50.10
C ILE A 438 3.63 17.32 49.11
N VAL A 439 2.77 17.49 48.13
CA VAL A 439 2.58 16.53 47.05
C VAL A 439 3.22 17.10 45.77
N LEU A 440 4.16 16.36 45.23
CA LEU A 440 4.77 16.68 43.93
C LEU A 440 4.22 15.71 42.89
N LEU A 441 3.54 16.24 41.89
CA LEU A 441 2.98 15.48 40.76
C LEU A 441 3.63 15.90 39.47
N ARG A 442 4.15 14.92 38.70
CA ARG A 442 4.67 15.15 37.36
C ARG A 442 3.70 14.57 36.33
N ILE A 443 3.28 15.40 35.40
CA ILE A 443 2.43 15.02 34.28
C ILE A 443 3.34 14.85 33.05
N ASP A 444 3.40 13.62 32.50
CA ASP A 444 4.31 13.25 31.42
C ASP A 444 3.65 13.35 30.03
N ALA A 445 2.76 14.34 29.84
CA ALA A 445 2.10 14.60 28.54
C ALA A 445 1.54 16.04 28.49
N GLY A 446 1.15 16.50 27.30
CA GLY A 446 0.37 17.74 27.16
C GLY A 446 -1.01 17.64 27.83
N VAL A 447 -1.54 18.75 28.31
CA VAL A 447 -2.86 18.86 28.93
C VAL A 447 -3.84 19.40 27.90
N PHE A 448 -4.86 18.64 27.58
CA PHE A 448 -5.85 18.99 26.56
C PHE A 448 -7.24 18.43 26.92
N PHE A 449 -8.25 18.79 26.14
CA PHE A 449 -9.66 18.41 26.40
C PHE A 449 -9.87 16.91 26.68
N GLY A 450 -9.04 16.02 26.10
CA GLY A 450 -9.20 14.57 26.24
C GLY A 450 -8.61 13.98 27.51
N ASN A 451 -7.80 14.72 28.28
CA ASN A 451 -7.17 14.23 29.50
C ASN A 451 -7.26 15.17 30.71
N ALA A 452 -7.79 16.38 30.54
CA ALA A 452 -7.84 17.39 31.59
C ALA A 452 -8.62 16.92 32.83
N GLU A 453 -9.78 16.30 32.63
CA GLU A 453 -10.62 15.76 33.72
C GLU A 453 -9.89 14.63 34.48
N LEU A 454 -9.28 13.68 33.75
CA LEU A 454 -8.52 12.59 34.36
C LEU A 454 -7.32 13.11 35.17
N ILE A 455 -6.67 14.18 34.72
CA ILE A 455 -5.59 14.83 35.45
C ILE A 455 -6.13 15.44 36.75
N ASN A 456 -7.23 16.17 36.69
CA ASN A 456 -7.87 16.74 37.87
C ASN A 456 -8.26 15.66 38.88
N ASP A 457 -8.92 14.60 38.44
CA ASP A 457 -9.30 13.48 39.30
C ASP A 457 -8.07 12.84 39.97
N ARG A 458 -6.99 12.63 39.19
CA ARG A 458 -5.76 12.04 39.73
C ARG A 458 -5.08 12.95 40.74
N VAL A 459 -5.09 14.25 40.51
CA VAL A 459 -4.59 15.24 41.48
C VAL A 459 -5.38 15.14 42.76
N LEU A 460 -6.72 15.24 42.69
CA LEU A 460 -7.60 15.18 43.86
C LEU A 460 -7.47 13.89 44.64
N GLN A 461 -7.35 12.74 43.96
CA GLN A 461 -7.13 11.42 44.59
C GLN A 461 -5.79 11.32 45.33
N THR A 462 -4.81 12.13 44.97
CA THR A 462 -3.47 12.08 45.56
C THR A 462 -3.35 12.99 46.80
N LEU A 463 -4.26 13.96 46.94
CA LEU A 463 -4.28 14.86 48.09
C LEU A 463 -4.79 14.15 49.34
N THR A 464 -4.18 14.44 50.46
CA THR A 464 -4.57 13.93 51.79
C THR A 464 -5.00 15.10 52.68
N ALA A 465 -5.63 14.82 53.85
CA ALA A 465 -6.01 15.85 54.82
C ALA A 465 -4.80 16.64 55.38
N GLU A 466 -3.58 16.08 55.26
CA GLU A 466 -2.34 16.72 55.72
C GLU A 466 -1.70 17.59 54.64
N THR A 467 -2.11 17.43 53.36
CA THR A 467 -1.51 18.15 52.23
C THR A 467 -1.79 19.65 52.32
N ARG A 468 -0.74 20.45 52.33
CA ARG A 468 -0.80 21.92 52.35
C ARG A 468 -0.35 22.53 51.04
N HIS A 469 0.56 21.83 50.33
CA HIS A 469 1.13 22.33 49.10
C HIS A 469 1.07 21.23 48.00
N LEU A 470 0.51 21.62 46.86
CA LEU A 470 0.55 20.83 45.61
C LEU A 470 1.53 21.50 44.66
N VAL A 471 2.51 20.73 44.19
CA VAL A 471 3.49 21.18 43.18
C VAL A 471 3.31 20.35 41.92
N LEU A 472 2.84 20.97 40.86
CA LEU A 472 2.77 20.36 39.53
C LEU A 472 4.09 20.56 38.79
N VAL A 473 4.80 19.47 38.55
CA VAL A 473 6.06 19.47 37.77
C VAL A 473 5.69 19.40 36.29
N MET A 474 5.74 20.57 35.63
CA MET A 474 5.24 20.73 34.27
C MET A 474 6.35 20.64 33.21
N THR A 475 7.53 20.12 33.53
CA THR A 475 8.69 20.05 32.63
C THR A 475 8.45 19.18 31.39
N ALA A 476 7.54 18.24 31.46
CA ALA A 476 7.17 17.36 30.35
C ALA A 476 5.92 17.85 29.60
N ILE A 477 5.27 18.91 30.05
CA ILE A 477 4.08 19.48 29.40
C ILE A 477 4.55 20.42 28.31
N ASN A 478 4.28 20.04 27.05
CA ASN A 478 4.66 20.80 25.87
C ASN A 478 3.46 21.46 25.16
N LEU A 479 2.23 21.15 25.61
CA LEU A 479 1.00 21.69 25.05
C LEU A 479 -0.04 21.83 26.16
N ILE A 480 -0.72 22.99 26.21
CA ILE A 480 -1.91 23.22 27.01
C ILE A 480 -2.94 23.86 26.08
N ASP A 481 -4.09 23.20 25.89
CA ASP A 481 -5.20 23.81 25.15
C ASP A 481 -6.10 24.63 26.09
N THR A 482 -7.13 25.24 25.53
CA THR A 482 -8.07 26.09 26.30
C THR A 482 -8.76 25.32 27.43
N THR A 483 -9.16 24.06 27.19
CA THR A 483 -9.80 23.22 28.21
C THR A 483 -8.83 22.85 29.31
N GLY A 484 -7.58 22.49 28.95
CA GLY A 484 -6.50 22.24 29.90
C GLY A 484 -6.16 23.45 30.75
N LEU A 485 -6.19 24.66 30.18
CA LEU A 485 -5.99 25.88 30.92
C LEU A 485 -7.09 26.11 31.99
N TYR A 486 -8.36 25.92 31.61
CA TYR A 486 -9.46 26.01 32.55
C TYR A 486 -9.38 24.97 33.66
N ALA A 487 -9.07 23.73 33.34
CA ALA A 487 -8.91 22.66 34.33
C ALA A 487 -7.77 22.94 35.32
N LEU A 488 -6.63 23.48 34.85
CA LEU A 488 -5.55 23.92 35.75
C LEU A 488 -5.94 25.14 36.61
N ALA A 489 -6.78 26.05 36.10
CA ALA A 489 -7.27 27.17 36.85
C ALA A 489 -8.24 26.72 37.97
N GLU A 490 -9.12 25.76 37.70
CA GLU A 490 -10.00 25.15 38.70
C GLU A 490 -9.22 24.46 39.83
N LEU A 491 -8.12 23.76 39.51
CA LEU A 491 -7.26 23.16 40.53
C LEU A 491 -6.60 24.19 41.45
N ASN A 492 -6.47 25.42 41.03
CA ASN A 492 -5.88 26.50 41.84
C ASN A 492 -6.91 27.22 42.73
N GLN A 493 -8.19 26.97 42.57
CA GLN A 493 -9.27 27.47 43.46
C GLN A 493 -9.51 26.51 44.62
#